data_3c1aa9973a08e391bbf3a3e1c835c945
#
_entry.id   3c1aa9973a08e391bbf3a3e1c835c945
#
_cell.length_a   1.000
_cell.length_b   1.000
_cell.length_c   1.000
_cell.angle_alpha   90.00
_cell.angle_beta   90.00
_cell.angle_gamma   90.00
#
_symmetry.space_group_name_H-M   'P 1'
#
loop_
_entity.id
_entity.type
_entity.pdbx_description
1 polymer ?
#
loop_
_entity_poly.entity_id
_entity_poly.type
_entity_poly.pdbx_seq_one_letter_code
_entity_poly.pdbx_strand_id
1 'polypeptide(L)'
;MRDYSYGNNERNMFSFKGFITKEKNTHLEHVEDDIINRGSNGGVNAINFLKSVRNMLAGSSGKKVNMSVKWDGAPAIIAGINPENGKFFVGTKSVFNVTPKINYTVGDINKNHSGQLANKLTIALRELAKLNITGILQGDFLF
;
A
#
# COMPACT_ATOMS: atom_id res chain seq x y z
N MET A 1 37.47 25.28 12.62
CA MET A 1 37.34 24.07 11.80
C MET A 1 36.38 23.16 12.51
N ARG A 2 35.11 23.09 12.10
CA ARG A 2 34.11 22.20 12.72
C ARG A 2 33.96 20.99 11.81
N ASP A 3 34.32 19.86 12.33
CA ASP A 3 34.23 18.55 11.70
C ASP A 3 32.77 18.10 11.68
N TYR A 4 32.12 18.08 10.52
CA TYR A 4 30.82 17.48 10.34
C TYR A 4 30.99 16.01 9.98
N SER A 5 31.05 15.16 10.99
CA SER A 5 30.90 13.73 10.79
C SER A 5 29.45 13.45 10.36
N TYR A 6 29.24 13.22 9.09
CA TYR A 6 27.99 12.69 8.57
C TYR A 6 27.82 11.26 9.08
N GLY A 7 27.01 11.13 10.12
CA GLY A 7 26.72 9.86 10.76
C GLY A 7 25.97 8.90 9.85
N ASN A 8 26.26 7.64 10.04
CA ASN A 8 25.79 6.39 9.43
C ASN A 8 24.25 6.16 9.33
N ASN A 9 23.43 7.20 9.24
CA ASN A 9 21.97 7.09 9.25
C ASN A 9 21.32 6.98 7.86
N GLU A 10 22.09 7.19 6.78
CA GLU A 10 21.50 7.15 5.44
C GLU A 10 21.33 5.72 4.88
N ARG A 11 22.12 4.76 5.37
CA ARG A 11 22.03 3.38 4.89
C ARG A 11 20.77 2.63 5.35
N ASN A 12 20.15 3.04 6.46
CA ASN A 12 18.93 2.39 6.95
C ASN A 12 17.64 2.91 6.29
N MET A 13 17.70 4.02 5.57
CA MET A 13 16.54 4.62 4.90
C MET A 13 16.14 3.87 3.62
N PHE A 14 17.07 3.09 3.07
CA PHE A 14 16.88 2.33 1.83
C PHE A 14 16.83 0.81 2.04
N SER A 15 16.86 0.32 3.30
CA SER A 15 16.65 -1.09 3.55
C SER A 15 15.16 -1.43 3.43
N PHE A 16 14.84 -2.60 2.91
CA PHE A 16 13.47 -3.11 2.85
C PHE A 16 12.80 -3.09 4.24
N LYS A 17 13.56 -3.43 5.28
CA LYS A 17 13.12 -3.35 6.68
C LYS A 17 12.86 -1.91 7.13
N GLY A 18 13.67 -0.95 6.70
CA GLY A 18 13.48 0.48 6.97
C GLY A 18 12.25 1.05 6.25
N PHE A 19 11.98 0.60 5.03
CA PHE A 19 10.78 0.95 4.29
C PHE A 19 9.51 0.46 5.00
N ILE A 20 9.53 -0.79 5.50
CA ILE A 20 8.39 -1.40 6.21
C ILE A 20 8.12 -0.71 7.56
N THR A 21 9.17 -0.28 8.28
CA THR A 21 9.01 0.24 9.66
C THR A 21 8.74 1.73 9.73
N LYS A 22 8.96 2.49 8.65
CA LYS A 22 8.96 3.95 8.69
C LYS A 22 7.68 4.62 8.23
N GLU A 23 6.84 3.96 7.44
CA GLU A 23 5.57 4.55 7.02
C GLU A 23 4.40 3.92 7.78
N LYS A 24 3.76 4.75 8.58
CA LYS A 24 2.43 4.44 9.08
C LYS A 24 1.54 4.21 7.86
N ASN A 25 1.08 2.99 7.69
CA ASN A 25 0.21 2.60 6.58
C ASN A 25 -1.05 3.46 6.66
N THR A 26 -1.10 4.54 5.88
CA THR A 26 -2.24 5.45 5.82
C THR A 26 -3.31 4.79 4.96
N HIS A 27 -4.14 3.96 5.58
CA HIS A 27 -5.38 3.54 4.96
C HIS A 27 -6.31 4.75 4.85
N LEU A 28 -7.09 4.81 3.75
CA LEU A 28 -8.24 5.68 3.71
C LEU A 28 -9.19 5.22 4.82
N GLU A 29 -9.44 6.09 5.80
CA GLU A 29 -10.37 5.78 6.88
C GLU A 29 -11.79 5.64 6.32
N HIS A 30 -12.50 4.65 6.79
CA HIS A 30 -13.92 4.51 6.52
C HIS A 30 -14.72 5.42 7.47
N VAL A 31 -15.93 5.81 7.06
CA VAL A 31 -16.79 6.69 7.88
C VAL A 31 -17.09 6.05 9.25
N GLU A 32 -17.23 4.73 9.29
CA GLU A 32 -17.42 3.96 10.52
C GLU A 32 -16.21 3.95 11.43
N ASP A 33 -14.99 4.03 10.90
CA ASP A 33 -13.77 4.05 11.70
C ASP A 33 -13.72 5.29 12.62
N ASP A 34 -14.22 6.43 12.13
CA ASP A 34 -14.28 7.65 12.95
C ASP A 34 -15.22 7.46 14.17
N ILE A 35 -16.33 6.75 13.97
CA ILE A 35 -17.27 6.41 15.05
C ILE A 35 -16.61 5.48 16.08
N ILE A 36 -15.93 4.43 15.60
CA ILE A 36 -15.26 3.43 16.45
C ILE A 36 -14.13 4.08 17.25
N ASN A 37 -13.32 4.93 16.60
CA ASN A 37 -12.11 5.49 17.19
C ASN A 37 -12.39 6.71 18.09
N ARG A 38 -13.48 7.48 17.85
CA ARG A 38 -13.78 8.74 18.51
C ARG A 38 -15.14 8.80 19.21
N GLY A 39 -15.89 7.68 19.23
CA GLY A 39 -17.19 7.58 19.89
C GLY A 39 -18.18 8.63 19.41
N SER A 40 -18.83 9.34 20.32
CA SER A 40 -19.87 10.35 20.00
C SER A 40 -19.37 11.45 19.07
N ASN A 41 -18.13 11.91 19.24
CA ASN A 41 -17.54 12.95 18.37
C ASN A 41 -17.35 12.42 16.94
N GLY A 42 -16.92 11.17 16.79
CA GLY A 42 -16.82 10.49 15.50
C GLY A 42 -18.18 10.34 14.85
N GLY A 43 -19.21 10.02 15.61
CA GLY A 43 -20.61 9.97 15.12
C GLY A 43 -21.08 11.30 14.56
N VAL A 44 -20.81 12.40 15.24
CA VAL A 44 -21.11 13.76 14.75
C VAL A 44 -20.38 14.07 13.45
N ASN A 45 -19.10 13.74 13.39
CA ASN A 45 -18.28 13.92 12.18
C ASN A 45 -18.83 13.12 11.00
N ALA A 46 -19.14 11.85 11.22
CA ALA A 46 -19.72 10.96 10.20
C ALA A 46 -21.05 11.54 9.65
N ILE A 47 -21.94 12.00 10.52
CA ILE A 47 -23.21 12.63 10.11
C ILE A 47 -22.94 13.91 9.30
N ASN A 48 -22.03 14.77 9.73
CA ASN A 48 -21.69 15.99 9.02
C ASN A 48 -21.07 15.70 7.65
N PHE A 49 -20.21 14.68 7.56
CA PHE A 49 -19.66 14.20 6.29
C PHE A 49 -20.79 13.76 5.33
N LEU A 50 -21.70 12.89 5.79
CA LEU A 50 -22.82 12.41 4.97
C LEU A 50 -23.75 13.53 4.53
N LYS A 51 -24.00 14.53 5.40
CA LYS A 51 -24.77 15.74 5.04
C LYS A 51 -24.06 16.54 3.95
N SER A 52 -22.74 16.67 4.04
CA SER A 52 -21.93 17.36 3.03
C SER A 52 -21.97 16.64 1.68
N VAL A 53 -21.87 15.31 1.67
CA VAL A 53 -22.02 14.48 0.46
C VAL A 53 -23.42 14.65 -0.15
N ARG A 54 -24.46 14.58 0.67
CA ARG A 54 -25.85 14.81 0.21
C ARG A 54 -26.01 16.19 -0.44
N ASN A 55 -25.52 17.24 0.20
CA ASN A 55 -25.66 18.61 -0.31
C ASN A 55 -24.87 18.81 -1.62
N MET A 56 -23.73 18.15 -1.73
CA MET A 56 -22.94 18.12 -2.94
C MET A 56 -23.68 17.45 -4.09
N LEU A 57 -24.24 16.27 -3.86
CA LEU A 57 -25.02 15.53 -4.87
C LEU A 57 -26.30 16.28 -5.29
N ALA A 58 -26.88 17.05 -4.36
CA ALA A 58 -28.00 17.93 -4.64
C ALA A 58 -27.64 19.23 -5.36
N GLY A 59 -26.34 19.45 -5.68
CA GLY A 59 -25.86 20.67 -6.34
C GLY A 59 -25.89 21.94 -5.46
N SER A 60 -26.17 21.81 -4.16
CA SER A 60 -26.36 22.94 -3.24
C SER A 60 -25.07 23.39 -2.53
N SER A 61 -23.95 22.71 -2.77
CA SER A 61 -22.69 23.03 -2.05
C SER A 61 -21.92 24.23 -2.59
N GLY A 62 -22.22 24.70 -3.80
CA GLY A 62 -21.53 25.81 -4.47
C GLY A 62 -20.02 25.58 -4.71
N LYS A 63 -19.49 24.46 -4.29
CA LYS A 63 -18.06 24.08 -4.43
C LYS A 63 -17.92 22.88 -5.35
N LYS A 64 -16.88 22.94 -6.21
CA LYS A 64 -16.47 21.75 -6.98
C LYS A 64 -15.89 20.72 -6.03
N VAL A 65 -16.42 19.51 -6.07
CA VAL A 65 -15.90 18.38 -5.30
C VAL A 65 -15.42 17.33 -6.27
N ASN A 66 -14.20 16.85 -6.07
CA ASN A 66 -13.68 15.71 -6.82
C ASN A 66 -14.14 14.44 -6.13
N MET A 67 -14.85 13.61 -6.86
CA MET A 67 -15.18 12.26 -6.42
C MET A 67 -14.35 11.25 -7.21
N SER A 68 -13.83 10.27 -6.51
CA SER A 68 -13.16 9.13 -7.12
C SER A 68 -13.79 7.83 -6.63
N VAL A 69 -13.73 6.80 -7.47
CA VAL A 69 -14.15 5.46 -7.08
C VAL A 69 -12.91 4.73 -6.58
N LYS A 70 -12.97 4.22 -5.34
CA LYS A 70 -11.97 3.29 -4.84
C LYS A 70 -12.35 1.90 -5.35
N TRP A 71 -11.53 1.37 -6.25
CA TRP A 71 -11.62 -0.03 -6.64
C TRP A 71 -11.04 -0.88 -5.52
N ASP A 72 -11.74 -1.94 -5.17
CA ASP A 72 -11.32 -2.90 -4.16
C ASP A 72 -11.10 -4.26 -4.84
N GLY A 73 -10.01 -4.91 -4.51
CA GLY A 73 -9.63 -6.18 -5.14
C GLY A 73 -8.92 -7.12 -4.16
N ALA A 74 -8.68 -8.34 -4.60
CA ALA A 74 -7.96 -9.34 -3.83
C ALA A 74 -7.17 -10.29 -4.74
N PRO A 75 -5.98 -10.67 -4.34
CA PRO A 75 -5.22 -10.26 -3.15
C PRO A 75 -4.54 -8.89 -3.28
N ALA A 76 -4.14 -8.30 -2.15
CA ALA A 76 -3.20 -7.19 -2.16
C ALA A 76 -1.84 -7.68 -2.65
N ILE A 77 -1.23 -6.95 -3.59
CA ILE A 77 0.07 -7.25 -4.18
C ILE A 77 1.04 -6.12 -3.86
N ILE A 78 2.25 -6.50 -3.46
CA ILE A 78 3.39 -5.62 -3.29
C ILE A 78 4.40 -5.98 -4.38
N ALA A 79 4.84 -5.00 -5.16
CA ALA A 79 5.79 -5.22 -6.25
C ALA A 79 6.76 -4.04 -6.39
N GLY A 80 7.98 -4.31 -6.82
CA GLY A 80 8.97 -3.26 -7.04
C GLY A 80 10.39 -3.75 -6.97
N ILE A 81 11.31 -2.81 -6.85
CA ILE A 81 12.74 -3.09 -6.71
C ILE A 81 13.10 -3.16 -5.23
N ASN A 82 13.64 -4.30 -4.79
CA ASN A 82 14.17 -4.41 -3.44
C ASN A 82 15.46 -3.55 -3.31
N PRO A 83 15.47 -2.54 -2.43
CA PRO A 83 16.61 -1.65 -2.28
C PRO A 83 17.88 -2.33 -1.75
N GLU A 84 17.75 -3.50 -1.12
CA GLU A 84 18.89 -4.24 -0.57
C GLU A 84 19.69 -4.98 -1.65
N ASN A 85 19.03 -5.43 -2.72
CA ASN A 85 19.68 -6.27 -3.74
C ASN A 85 19.43 -5.84 -5.19
N GLY A 86 18.63 -4.78 -5.39
CA GLY A 86 18.31 -4.24 -6.71
C GLY A 86 17.44 -5.15 -7.60
N LYS A 87 16.88 -6.24 -7.06
CA LYS A 87 16.07 -7.18 -7.85
C LYS A 87 14.60 -6.82 -7.78
N PHE A 88 13.91 -6.96 -8.91
CA PHE A 88 12.47 -6.85 -8.95
C PHE A 88 11.82 -8.04 -8.22
N PHE A 89 10.80 -7.76 -7.44
CA PHE A 89 10.06 -8.78 -6.69
C PHE A 89 8.56 -8.55 -6.74
N VAL A 90 7.82 -9.60 -6.44
CA VAL A 90 6.39 -9.53 -6.10
C VAL A 90 6.13 -10.29 -4.81
N GLY A 91 5.10 -9.85 -4.10
CA GLY A 91 4.63 -10.52 -2.89
C GLY A 91 3.21 -10.12 -2.54
N THR A 92 2.72 -10.67 -1.47
CA THR A 92 1.47 -10.29 -0.81
C THR A 92 1.80 -9.58 0.51
N LYS A 93 0.81 -9.31 1.35
CA LYS A 93 1.04 -8.82 2.72
C LYS A 93 2.02 -9.69 3.53
N SER A 94 2.30 -10.93 3.09
CA SER A 94 3.30 -11.81 3.71
C SER A 94 4.74 -11.31 3.61
N VAL A 95 5.03 -10.31 2.78
CA VAL A 95 6.34 -9.63 2.76
C VAL A 95 6.62 -8.91 4.07
N PHE A 96 5.60 -8.59 4.85
CA PHE A 96 5.69 -7.91 6.15
C PHE A 96 5.77 -8.87 7.35
N ASN A 97 5.75 -10.17 7.11
CA ASN A 97 5.85 -11.16 8.18
C ASN A 97 7.25 -11.15 8.82
N VAL A 98 7.36 -11.71 10.02
CA VAL A 98 8.65 -11.93 10.72
C VAL A 98 9.62 -12.70 9.82
N THR A 99 9.12 -13.68 9.05
CA THR A 99 9.83 -14.33 7.95
C THR A 99 9.20 -13.90 6.63
N PRO A 100 9.76 -12.88 5.97
CA PRO A 100 9.17 -12.31 4.77
C PRO A 100 9.13 -13.31 3.61
N LYS A 101 8.01 -13.38 2.89
CA LYS A 101 7.87 -14.16 1.66
C LYS A 101 8.02 -13.21 0.46
N ILE A 102 9.25 -13.00 0.03
CA ILE A 102 9.60 -12.16 -1.12
C ILE A 102 9.89 -13.08 -2.31
N ASN A 103 9.27 -12.83 -3.46
CA ASN A 103 9.40 -13.70 -4.63
C ASN A 103 10.09 -12.94 -5.76
N TYR A 104 11.30 -13.35 -6.10
CA TYR A 104 12.10 -12.83 -7.21
C TYR A 104 11.96 -13.70 -8.47
N THR A 105 11.55 -14.95 -8.29
CA THR A 105 11.44 -15.95 -9.36
C THR A 105 10.12 -16.72 -9.24
N VAL A 106 9.72 -17.39 -10.32
CA VAL A 106 8.59 -18.33 -10.30
C VAL A 106 8.82 -19.47 -9.31
N GLY A 107 10.08 -19.88 -9.14
CA GLY A 107 10.46 -20.90 -8.15
C GLY A 107 10.14 -20.45 -6.72
N ASP A 108 10.44 -19.18 -6.37
CA ASP A 108 10.10 -18.62 -5.06
C ASP A 108 8.58 -18.57 -4.86
N ILE A 109 7.84 -18.19 -5.90
CA ILE A 109 6.38 -18.15 -5.85
C ILE A 109 5.82 -19.54 -5.54
N ASN A 110 6.26 -20.56 -6.26
CA ASN A 110 5.77 -21.94 -6.07
C ASN A 110 6.16 -22.52 -4.71
N LYS A 111 7.28 -22.08 -4.13
CA LYS A 111 7.69 -22.45 -2.78
C LYS A 111 6.83 -21.78 -1.71
N ASN A 112 6.46 -20.52 -1.92
CA ASN A 112 5.80 -19.69 -0.91
C ASN A 112 4.28 -19.69 -1.00
N HIS A 113 3.73 -19.99 -2.18
CA HIS A 113 2.30 -19.88 -2.50
C HIS A 113 1.86 -21.05 -3.37
N SER A 114 0.55 -21.30 -3.42
CA SER A 114 -0.05 -22.38 -4.23
C SER A 114 -1.34 -21.94 -4.90
N GLY A 115 -1.84 -22.75 -5.84
CA GLY A 115 -3.13 -22.55 -6.49
C GLY A 115 -3.24 -21.25 -7.28
N GLN A 116 -4.42 -20.64 -7.28
CA GLN A 116 -4.70 -19.44 -8.06
C GLN A 116 -3.84 -18.25 -7.64
N LEU A 117 -3.45 -18.16 -6.37
CA LEU A 117 -2.58 -17.08 -5.89
C LEU A 117 -1.20 -17.16 -6.52
N ALA A 118 -0.61 -18.36 -6.61
CA ALA A 118 0.69 -18.54 -7.27
C ALA A 118 0.62 -18.16 -8.76
N ASN A 119 -0.47 -18.51 -9.44
CA ASN A 119 -0.69 -18.13 -10.84
C ASN A 119 -0.78 -16.61 -11.00
N LYS A 120 -1.57 -15.92 -10.17
CA LYS A 120 -1.70 -14.46 -10.19
C LYS A 120 -0.36 -13.77 -9.91
N LEU A 121 0.40 -14.23 -8.92
CA LEU A 121 1.73 -13.69 -8.60
C LEU A 121 2.73 -13.92 -9.74
N THR A 122 2.66 -15.05 -10.43
CA THR A 122 3.51 -15.34 -11.60
C THR A 122 3.22 -14.37 -12.74
N ILE A 123 1.94 -14.09 -13.01
CA ILE A 123 1.54 -13.09 -14.00
C ILE A 123 2.05 -11.71 -13.56
N ALA A 124 1.83 -11.33 -12.30
CA ALA A 124 2.28 -10.05 -11.76
C ALA A 124 3.81 -9.89 -11.87
N LEU A 125 4.59 -10.93 -11.52
CA LEU A 125 6.05 -10.91 -11.64
C LEU A 125 6.50 -10.62 -13.07
N ARG A 126 5.87 -11.29 -14.05
CA ARG A 126 6.22 -11.15 -15.46
C ARG A 126 5.79 -9.79 -16.05
N GLU A 127 4.59 -9.34 -15.75
CA GLU A 127 4.01 -8.16 -16.40
C GLU A 127 4.43 -6.86 -15.71
N LEU A 128 4.43 -6.81 -14.36
CA LEU A 128 4.81 -5.61 -13.64
C LEU A 128 6.31 -5.28 -13.76
N ALA A 129 7.16 -6.29 -13.95
CA ALA A 129 8.59 -6.07 -14.21
C ALA A 129 8.84 -5.23 -15.48
N LYS A 130 7.93 -5.26 -16.46
CA LYS A 130 8.02 -4.51 -17.71
C LYS A 130 7.71 -3.01 -17.55
N LEU A 131 7.10 -2.63 -16.43
CA LEU A 131 6.67 -1.25 -16.18
C LEU A 131 7.79 -0.33 -15.68
N ASN A 132 9.01 -0.85 -15.52
CA ASN A 132 10.18 -0.09 -15.03
C ASN A 132 9.89 0.66 -13.71
N ILE A 133 9.21 0.00 -12.78
CA ILE A 133 8.89 0.54 -11.47
C ILE A 133 10.20 0.80 -10.71
N THR A 134 10.44 2.06 -10.31
CA THR A 134 11.69 2.49 -9.66
C THR A 134 11.64 2.39 -8.13
N GLY A 135 10.47 2.15 -7.55
CA GLY A 135 10.25 2.03 -6.10
C GLY A 135 9.51 0.74 -5.76
N ILE A 136 8.73 0.79 -4.69
CA ILE A 136 7.84 -0.29 -4.26
C ILE A 136 6.41 0.23 -4.30
N LEU A 137 5.53 -0.52 -4.94
CA LEU A 137 4.11 -0.25 -5.05
C LEU A 137 3.30 -1.29 -4.28
N GLN A 138 2.21 -0.85 -3.71
CA GLN A 138 1.15 -1.71 -3.19
C GLN A 138 -0.13 -1.43 -3.97
N GLY A 139 -0.83 -2.46 -4.34
CA GLY A 139 -2.12 -2.38 -5.02
C GLY A 139 -2.93 -3.65 -4.83
N ASP A 140 -4.17 -3.63 -5.30
CA ASP A 140 -5.05 -4.77 -5.27
C ASP A 140 -5.21 -5.38 -6.66
N PHE A 141 -5.22 -6.70 -6.73
CA PHE A 141 -5.49 -7.42 -7.97
C PHE A 141 -6.99 -7.43 -8.21
N LEU A 142 -7.43 -6.88 -9.35
CA LEU A 142 -8.87 -6.71 -9.62
C LEU A 142 -9.52 -7.93 -10.28
N PHE A 143 -8.73 -8.82 -10.95
CA PHE A 143 -9.26 -9.95 -11.72
C PHE A 143 -8.44 -11.22 -11.48
#